data_1dda1f465102b6f2d1266ae7616ff71e
#
_entry.id   1dda1f465102b6f2d1266ae7616ff71e
#
_cell.length_a   1.000
_cell.length_b   1.000
_cell.length_c   1.000
_cell.angle_alpha   90.00
_cell.angle_beta   90.00
_cell.angle_gamma   90.00
#
_symmetry.space_group_name_H-M   'P 1'
#
loop_
_entity.id
_entity.type
_entity.pdbx_description
1 polymer ?
#
loop_
_entity_poly.entity_id
_entity_poly.type
_entity_poly.pdbx_seq_one_letter_code
_entity_poly.pdbx_strand_id
1 'polypeptide(L)'
;MSIYDFTLSDEEISQYREQGFLVPSFRFSKQQISMMRDAYDKLLAQNPTIASDLMLGPHATKPGAQGLKGSSIWFDFATHPDLLDIAQQLIGQDLILWATTIWGKPAHSGKETPWHQDGDYYPIKPMETVTIWIPLDDATVANGCMQFIPGSHKAKEILSHHWDHSDQISVHQILNSEQFDERSAIDH
;
A
#
# COMPACT_ATOMS: atom_id res chain seq x y z
N MET A 1 -18.41 20.49 -14.78
CA MET A 1 -18.89 19.78 -13.59
C MET A 1 -17.98 18.59 -13.46
N SER A 2 -17.33 18.38 -12.32
CA SER A 2 -16.45 17.18 -12.13
C SER A 2 -17.29 15.92 -12.30
N ILE A 3 -16.70 14.90 -12.90
CA ILE A 3 -17.29 13.56 -13.00
C ILE A 3 -16.97 12.72 -11.74
N TYR A 4 -16.16 13.28 -10.82
CA TYR A 4 -15.71 12.65 -9.60
C TYR A 4 -16.44 13.24 -8.39
N ASP A 5 -16.75 12.39 -7.40
CA ASP A 5 -17.28 12.82 -6.11
C ASP A 5 -16.16 13.47 -5.28
N PHE A 6 -14.94 12.91 -5.33
CA PHE A 6 -13.74 13.52 -4.78
C PHE A 6 -12.78 13.98 -5.90
N THR A 7 -12.35 15.24 -5.84
CA THR A 7 -11.46 15.82 -6.84
C THR A 7 -10.14 16.25 -6.18
N LEU A 8 -9.03 15.73 -6.71
CA LEU A 8 -7.69 16.21 -6.36
C LEU A 8 -7.46 17.61 -6.89
N SER A 9 -6.73 18.45 -6.16
CA SER A 9 -6.30 19.74 -6.67
C SER A 9 -5.19 19.58 -7.73
N ASP A 10 -4.98 20.63 -8.52
CA ASP A 10 -3.89 20.65 -9.50
C ASP A 10 -2.51 20.51 -8.82
N GLU A 11 -2.37 21.05 -7.62
CA GLU A 11 -1.16 20.94 -6.79
C GLU A 11 -0.93 19.48 -6.35
N GLU A 12 -1.98 18.77 -5.90
CA GLU A 12 -1.91 17.37 -5.50
C GLU A 12 -1.51 16.48 -6.68
N ILE A 13 -2.11 16.69 -7.85
CA ILE A 13 -1.74 15.97 -9.08
C ILE A 13 -0.29 16.27 -9.50
N SER A 14 0.12 17.55 -9.42
CA SER A 14 1.48 17.96 -9.72
C SER A 14 2.48 17.33 -8.75
N GLN A 15 2.19 17.32 -7.45
CA GLN A 15 3.01 16.68 -6.44
C GLN A 15 3.20 15.19 -6.76
N TYR A 16 2.13 14.45 -7.04
CA TYR A 16 2.22 13.03 -7.41
C TYR A 16 3.12 12.81 -8.61
N ARG A 17 2.97 13.62 -9.67
CA ARG A 17 3.80 13.52 -10.89
C ARG A 17 5.27 13.83 -10.63
N GLU A 18 5.56 14.77 -9.73
CA GLU A 18 6.92 15.18 -9.44
C GLU A 18 7.61 14.29 -8.40
N GLN A 19 6.88 13.87 -7.37
CA GLN A 19 7.46 13.14 -6.25
C GLN A 19 7.28 11.60 -6.38
N GLY A 20 6.23 11.13 -7.09
CA GLY A 20 5.89 9.71 -7.21
C GLY A 20 4.99 9.19 -6.09
N PHE A 21 4.61 10.05 -5.15
CA PHE A 21 3.65 9.77 -4.09
C PHE A 21 2.87 11.04 -3.75
N LEU A 22 1.75 10.84 -3.03
CA LEU A 22 0.87 11.91 -2.61
C LEU A 22 0.22 11.52 -1.28
N VAL A 23 0.13 12.48 -0.36
CA VAL A 23 -0.80 12.40 0.77
C VAL A 23 -1.97 13.35 0.47
N PRO A 24 -3.08 12.84 -0.10
CA PRO A 24 -4.18 13.68 -0.55
C PRO A 24 -4.88 14.38 0.62
N SER A 25 -5.66 15.40 0.32
CA SER A 25 -6.52 16.08 1.31
C SER A 25 -7.68 15.21 1.77
N PHE A 26 -8.01 14.15 1.06
CA PHE A 26 -9.03 13.16 1.44
C PHE A 26 -8.77 12.55 2.82
N ARG A 27 -9.83 12.39 3.60
CA ARG A 27 -9.77 11.71 4.91
C ARG A 27 -11.01 10.83 5.11
N PHE A 28 -10.78 9.60 5.52
CA PHE A 28 -11.86 8.77 6.04
C PHE A 28 -12.43 9.35 7.33
N SER A 29 -13.74 9.22 7.50
CA SER A 29 -14.38 9.53 8.78
C SER A 29 -13.90 8.59 9.90
N LYS A 30 -13.98 9.05 11.15
CA LYS A 30 -13.65 8.21 12.31
C LYS A 30 -14.47 6.91 12.34
N GLN A 31 -15.72 6.97 11.88
CA GLN A 31 -16.59 5.79 11.80
C GLN A 31 -16.06 4.77 10.78
N GLN A 32 -15.63 5.22 9.58
CA GLN A 32 -15.06 4.33 8.57
C GLN A 32 -13.76 3.67 9.06
N ILE A 33 -12.87 4.45 9.70
CA ILE A 33 -11.66 3.89 10.31
C ILE A 33 -12.00 2.87 11.41
N SER A 34 -12.99 3.15 12.27
CA SER A 34 -13.45 2.19 13.27
C SER A 34 -13.98 0.89 12.64
N MET A 35 -14.74 0.99 11.56
CA MET A 35 -15.23 -0.20 10.84
C MET A 35 -14.08 -1.03 10.24
N MET A 36 -13.05 -0.37 9.70
CA MET A 36 -11.87 -1.04 9.17
C MET A 36 -11.07 -1.74 10.29
N ARG A 37 -10.92 -1.11 11.46
CA ARG A 37 -10.30 -1.73 12.65
C ARG A 37 -11.07 -2.95 13.13
N ASP A 38 -12.41 -2.84 13.26
CA ASP A 38 -13.26 -3.97 13.65
C ASP A 38 -13.15 -5.13 12.65
N ALA A 39 -13.02 -4.82 11.35
CA ALA A 39 -12.79 -5.81 10.32
C ALA A 39 -11.40 -6.46 10.43
N TYR A 40 -10.39 -5.69 10.78
CA TYR A 40 -9.03 -6.19 11.02
C TYR A 40 -8.97 -7.12 12.25
N ASP A 41 -9.57 -6.73 13.36
CA ASP A 41 -9.64 -7.58 14.56
C ASP A 41 -10.34 -8.92 14.29
N LYS A 42 -11.43 -8.88 13.52
CA LYS A 42 -12.12 -10.11 13.07
C LYS A 42 -11.24 -10.96 12.16
N LEU A 43 -10.49 -10.34 11.26
CA LEU A 43 -9.58 -11.05 10.36
C LEU A 43 -8.49 -11.78 11.16
N LEU A 44 -7.89 -11.12 12.15
CA LEU A 44 -6.90 -11.74 13.04
C LEU A 44 -7.50 -12.90 13.84
N ALA A 45 -8.67 -12.70 14.44
CA ALA A 45 -9.35 -13.73 15.22
C ALA A 45 -9.71 -14.98 14.39
N GLN A 46 -10.02 -14.81 13.12
CA GLN A 46 -10.34 -15.90 12.19
C GLN A 46 -9.08 -16.63 11.65
N ASN A 47 -7.92 -16.02 11.75
CA ASN A 47 -6.66 -16.50 11.18
C ASN A 47 -5.50 -16.51 12.21
N PRO A 48 -5.66 -17.15 13.38
CA PRO A 48 -4.69 -17.04 14.48
C PRO A 48 -3.32 -17.66 14.16
N THR A 49 -3.20 -18.43 13.10
CA THR A 49 -1.95 -19.09 12.68
C THR A 49 -1.24 -18.35 11.54
N ILE A 50 -1.87 -17.31 10.98
CA ILE A 50 -1.27 -16.50 9.91
C ILE A 50 -0.61 -15.28 10.55
N ALA A 51 0.64 -15.05 10.22
CA ALA A 51 1.37 -13.89 10.70
C ALA A 51 0.71 -12.59 10.23
N SER A 52 0.55 -11.63 11.15
CA SER A 52 -0.14 -10.36 10.87
C SER A 52 0.73 -9.36 10.12
N ASP A 53 2.05 -9.61 10.01
CA ASP A 53 2.98 -8.71 9.32
C ASP A 53 2.68 -8.57 7.83
N LEU A 54 2.14 -9.62 7.20
CA LEU A 54 1.71 -9.57 5.79
C LEU A 54 0.56 -10.56 5.54
N MET A 55 -0.64 -10.04 5.30
CA MET A 55 -1.82 -10.83 4.96
C MET A 55 -2.29 -10.52 3.55
N LEU A 56 -2.17 -11.49 2.64
CA LEU A 56 -2.46 -11.33 1.21
C LEU A 56 -3.91 -11.67 0.88
N GLY A 57 -4.57 -10.79 0.14
CA GLY A 57 -5.91 -11.02 -0.40
C GLY A 57 -7.02 -11.10 0.66
N PRO A 58 -7.07 -10.22 1.68
CA PRO A 58 -8.10 -10.26 2.73
C PRO A 58 -9.53 -10.11 2.17
N HIS A 59 -9.69 -9.61 0.96
CA HIS A 59 -10.97 -9.50 0.26
C HIS A 59 -11.49 -10.83 -0.29
N ALA A 60 -10.62 -11.83 -0.45
CA ALA A 60 -10.99 -13.11 -1.03
C ALA A 60 -11.81 -13.94 -0.04
N THR A 61 -13.00 -14.38 -0.46
CA THR A 61 -13.88 -15.24 0.36
C THR A 61 -13.47 -16.72 0.29
N LYS A 62 -12.62 -17.09 -0.68
CA LYS A 62 -12.00 -18.41 -0.78
C LYS A 62 -10.55 -18.30 -0.34
N PRO A 63 -10.04 -19.21 0.47
CA PRO A 63 -8.65 -19.17 0.92
C PRO A 63 -7.66 -19.11 -0.26
N GLY A 64 -6.79 -18.10 -0.23
CA GLY A 64 -5.69 -17.94 -1.17
C GLY A 64 -4.43 -18.74 -0.77
N ALA A 65 -3.28 -18.36 -1.32
CA ALA A 65 -2.00 -19.05 -1.11
C ALA A 65 -1.58 -19.19 0.37
N GLN A 66 -1.91 -18.20 1.21
CA GLN A 66 -1.64 -18.25 2.65
C GLN A 66 -2.71 -19.03 3.44
N GLY A 67 -3.78 -19.52 2.81
CA GLY A 67 -4.92 -20.10 3.50
C GLY A 67 -5.76 -19.09 4.29
N LEU A 68 -5.58 -17.80 4.04
CA LEU A 68 -6.29 -16.71 4.73
C LEU A 68 -7.80 -16.81 4.50
N LYS A 69 -8.56 -16.78 5.60
CA LYS A 69 -10.03 -16.66 5.59
C LYS A 69 -10.37 -15.19 5.56
N GLY A 70 -10.61 -14.66 4.37
CA GLY A 70 -10.94 -13.25 4.15
C GLY A 70 -12.43 -12.96 4.19
N SER A 71 -12.78 -11.72 3.84
CA SER A 71 -14.14 -11.20 3.80
C SER A 71 -14.30 -10.15 2.69
N SER A 72 -15.48 -10.13 2.04
CA SER A 72 -15.80 -9.14 1.01
C SER A 72 -15.76 -7.69 1.48
N ILE A 73 -15.86 -7.44 2.79
CA ILE A 73 -15.75 -6.08 3.33
C ILE A 73 -14.44 -5.38 2.94
N TRP A 74 -13.36 -6.15 2.76
CA TRP A 74 -12.08 -5.60 2.31
C TRP A 74 -12.12 -5.18 0.83
N PHE A 75 -12.95 -5.84 0.02
CA PHE A 75 -13.24 -5.37 -1.33
C PHE A 75 -14.01 -4.06 -1.31
N ASP A 76 -15.03 -3.94 -0.44
CA ASP A 76 -15.82 -2.72 -0.31
C ASP A 76 -14.94 -1.52 0.13
N PHE A 77 -13.99 -1.74 1.06
CA PHE A 77 -13.03 -0.71 1.44
C PHE A 77 -12.07 -0.32 0.31
N ALA A 78 -11.54 -1.32 -0.42
CA ALA A 78 -10.60 -1.08 -1.52
C ALA A 78 -11.26 -0.41 -2.74
N THR A 79 -12.57 -0.58 -2.90
CA THR A 79 -13.35 0.01 -3.99
C THR A 79 -14.23 1.18 -3.53
N HIS A 80 -13.86 1.82 -2.41
CA HIS A 80 -14.55 3.02 -1.96
C HIS A 80 -14.55 4.08 -3.08
N PRO A 81 -15.69 4.70 -3.41
CA PRO A 81 -15.80 5.63 -4.55
C PRO A 81 -14.71 6.71 -4.57
N ASP A 82 -14.46 7.37 -3.45
CA ASP A 82 -13.44 8.42 -3.38
C ASP A 82 -12.01 7.91 -3.65
N LEU A 83 -11.70 6.65 -3.26
CA LEU A 83 -10.40 6.05 -3.58
C LEU A 83 -10.27 5.74 -5.08
N LEU A 84 -11.34 5.26 -5.70
CA LEU A 84 -11.37 5.04 -7.14
C LEU A 84 -11.25 6.37 -7.90
N ASP A 85 -11.92 7.42 -7.44
CA ASP A 85 -11.79 8.76 -8.01
C ASP A 85 -10.36 9.27 -7.94
N ILE A 86 -9.69 9.12 -6.79
CA ILE A 86 -8.28 9.47 -6.63
C ILE A 86 -7.41 8.69 -7.61
N ALA A 87 -7.56 7.36 -7.66
CA ALA A 87 -6.78 6.52 -8.54
C ALA A 87 -6.98 6.88 -10.01
N GLN A 88 -8.23 7.10 -10.44
CA GLN A 88 -8.55 7.48 -11.82
C GLN A 88 -7.91 8.80 -12.24
N GLN A 89 -7.85 9.78 -11.34
CA GLN A 89 -7.22 11.08 -11.61
C GLN A 89 -5.69 10.98 -11.73
N LEU A 90 -5.07 9.95 -11.11
CA LEU A 90 -3.63 9.76 -11.14
C LEU A 90 -3.15 8.89 -12.31
N ILE A 91 -3.86 7.78 -12.62
CA ILE A 91 -3.40 6.77 -13.61
C ILE A 91 -4.39 6.49 -14.73
N GLY A 92 -5.54 7.17 -14.78
CA GLY A 92 -6.54 7.03 -15.86
C GLY A 92 -7.80 6.29 -15.43
N GLN A 93 -8.84 6.36 -16.29
CA GLN A 93 -10.19 5.90 -15.95
C GLN A 93 -10.37 4.39 -15.91
N ASP A 94 -9.57 3.66 -16.69
CA ASP A 94 -9.68 2.20 -16.79
C ASP A 94 -8.82 1.55 -15.71
N LEU A 95 -9.44 1.20 -14.58
CA LEU A 95 -8.77 0.63 -13.42
C LEU A 95 -9.07 -0.85 -13.24
N ILE A 96 -8.07 -1.59 -12.79
CA ILE A 96 -8.23 -2.95 -12.28
C ILE A 96 -7.68 -2.99 -10.85
N LEU A 97 -8.49 -3.46 -9.90
CA LEU A 97 -8.00 -3.78 -8.57
C LEU A 97 -7.13 -5.05 -8.66
N TRP A 98 -5.82 -4.87 -8.57
CA TRP A 98 -4.85 -5.96 -8.67
C TRP A 98 -4.84 -6.83 -7.41
N ALA A 99 -4.71 -6.20 -6.25
CA ALA A 99 -4.66 -6.89 -4.97
C ALA A 99 -5.07 -5.97 -3.82
N THR A 100 -5.41 -6.59 -2.69
CA THR A 100 -5.44 -5.93 -1.38
C THR A 100 -4.53 -6.68 -0.43
N THR A 101 -3.89 -5.95 0.47
CA THR A 101 -2.92 -6.49 1.43
C THR A 101 -3.08 -5.79 2.75
N ILE A 102 -2.95 -6.52 3.84
CA ILE A 102 -2.86 -5.96 5.19
C ILE A 102 -1.42 -6.08 5.66
N TRP A 103 -0.89 -4.96 6.13
CA TRP A 103 0.44 -4.86 6.73
C TRP A 103 0.29 -4.54 8.21
N GLY A 104 0.69 -5.46 9.06
CA GLY A 104 0.69 -5.26 10.50
C GLY A 104 2.11 -5.14 11.05
N LYS A 105 2.33 -4.18 11.94
CA LYS A 105 3.57 -4.07 12.72
C LYS A 105 3.24 -4.20 14.22
N PRO A 106 3.14 -5.42 14.77
CA PRO A 106 2.91 -5.61 16.19
C PRO A 106 4.00 -4.91 17.01
N ALA A 107 3.60 -4.28 18.13
CA ALA A 107 4.55 -3.63 19.03
C ALA A 107 5.64 -4.62 19.47
N HIS A 108 6.89 -4.17 19.45
CA HIS A 108 8.09 -4.92 19.86
C HIS A 108 8.47 -6.14 18.98
N SER A 109 7.64 -6.59 18.06
CA SER A 109 7.90 -7.76 17.21
C SER A 109 7.61 -7.52 15.72
N GLY A 110 7.26 -6.30 15.35
CA GLY A 110 7.02 -5.94 13.95
C GLY A 110 8.28 -6.09 13.13
N LYS A 111 8.12 -6.68 11.93
CA LYS A 111 9.23 -6.86 11.00
C LYS A 111 9.58 -5.57 10.26
N GLU A 112 10.83 -5.45 9.89
CA GLU A 112 11.26 -4.42 8.95
C GLU A 112 10.65 -4.67 7.56
N THR A 113 10.29 -3.59 6.88
CA THR A 113 9.96 -3.61 5.45
C THR A 113 11.11 -2.91 4.73
N PRO A 114 12.03 -3.67 4.12
CA PRO A 114 13.20 -3.09 3.47
C PRO A 114 12.81 -2.32 2.20
N TRP A 115 13.75 -1.54 1.70
CA TRP A 115 13.59 -0.81 0.44
C TRP A 115 13.27 -1.76 -0.72
N HIS A 116 12.22 -1.48 -1.45
CA HIS A 116 11.76 -2.27 -2.60
C HIS A 116 10.97 -1.40 -3.58
N GLN A 117 10.68 -1.94 -4.73
CA GLN A 117 9.72 -1.38 -5.67
C GLN A 117 8.59 -2.40 -5.86
N ASP A 118 7.35 -2.01 -5.58
CA ASP A 118 6.17 -2.87 -5.76
C ASP A 118 6.11 -3.47 -7.17
N GLY A 119 6.53 -2.70 -8.18
CA GLY A 119 6.54 -3.12 -9.57
C GLY A 119 7.39 -4.36 -9.87
N ASP A 120 8.35 -4.71 -9.03
CA ASP A 120 9.13 -5.94 -9.19
C ASP A 120 8.29 -7.21 -9.02
N TYR A 121 7.17 -7.09 -8.30
CA TYR A 121 6.20 -8.18 -8.09
C TYR A 121 5.13 -8.27 -9.19
N TYR A 122 5.03 -7.28 -10.09
CA TYR A 122 3.88 -7.17 -11.01
C TYR A 122 4.28 -7.49 -12.45
N PRO A 123 3.81 -8.60 -13.04
CA PRO A 123 4.11 -8.96 -14.44
C PRO A 123 3.21 -8.19 -15.42
N ILE A 124 3.13 -6.87 -15.32
CA ILE A 124 2.26 -6.02 -16.13
C ILE A 124 3.03 -5.02 -16.98
N LYS A 125 2.49 -4.72 -18.17
CA LYS A 125 3.01 -3.69 -19.09
C LYS A 125 1.84 -2.95 -19.76
N PRO A 126 1.91 -1.60 -19.85
CA PRO A 126 2.91 -0.74 -19.18
C PRO A 126 2.81 -0.85 -17.66
N MET A 127 3.89 -0.50 -16.94
CA MET A 127 3.93 -0.48 -15.48
C MET A 127 3.27 0.83 -14.98
N GLU A 128 1.97 0.92 -15.15
CA GLU A 128 1.16 2.03 -14.67
C GLU A 128 0.31 1.53 -13.50
N THR A 129 0.85 1.66 -12.30
CA THR A 129 0.23 1.22 -11.06
C THR A 129 0.22 2.33 -10.02
N VAL A 130 -0.77 2.30 -9.15
CA VAL A 130 -0.81 3.10 -7.93
C VAL A 130 -1.18 2.20 -6.77
N THR A 131 -0.44 2.28 -5.69
CA THR A 131 -0.77 1.64 -4.41
C THR A 131 -1.38 2.70 -3.50
N ILE A 132 -2.57 2.42 -2.98
CA ILE A 132 -3.22 3.27 -1.98
C ILE A 132 -2.98 2.65 -0.61
N TRP A 133 -2.25 3.35 0.25
CA TRP A 133 -1.97 2.93 1.61
C TRP A 133 -2.88 3.66 2.59
N ILE A 134 -3.58 2.91 3.44
CA ILE A 134 -4.56 3.43 4.40
C ILE A 134 -4.11 3.05 5.81
N PRO A 135 -3.53 3.97 6.59
CA PRO A 135 -3.17 3.71 7.97
C PRO A 135 -4.42 3.60 8.84
N LEU A 136 -4.55 2.52 9.60
CA LEU A 136 -5.62 2.35 10.59
C LEU A 136 -5.23 2.91 11.94
N ASP A 137 -3.96 3.09 12.21
CA ASP A 137 -3.37 3.74 13.38
C ASP A 137 -2.50 4.91 12.94
N ASP A 138 -2.14 5.79 13.87
CA ASP A 138 -1.19 6.87 13.59
C ASP A 138 0.14 6.27 13.12
N ALA A 139 0.55 6.62 11.91
CA ALA A 139 1.83 6.22 11.36
C ALA A 139 2.85 7.34 11.61
N THR A 140 3.91 7.01 12.33
CA THR A 140 4.95 7.96 12.73
C THR A 140 6.34 7.32 12.57
N VAL A 141 7.38 8.12 12.57
CA VAL A 141 8.77 7.60 12.58
C VAL A 141 9.00 6.62 13.74
N ALA A 142 8.41 6.89 14.90
CA ALA A 142 8.59 6.05 16.08
C ALA A 142 7.97 4.65 15.98
N ASN A 143 6.95 4.46 15.12
CA ASN A 143 6.28 3.17 14.92
C ASN A 143 6.44 2.61 13.49
N GLY A 144 7.36 3.18 12.69
CA GLY A 144 7.73 2.67 11.39
C GLY A 144 6.77 3.08 10.26
N CYS A 145 6.51 4.38 10.12
CA CYS A 145 5.83 4.93 8.96
C CYS A 145 6.56 4.58 7.65
N MET A 146 5.88 4.75 6.53
CA MET A 146 6.52 4.57 5.23
C MET A 146 7.56 5.65 4.95
N GLN A 147 8.56 5.29 4.16
CA GLN A 147 9.57 6.19 3.63
C GLN A 147 9.57 6.13 2.11
N PHE A 148 9.82 7.25 1.45
CA PHE A 148 9.86 7.35 0.00
C PHE A 148 11.13 8.04 -0.46
N ILE A 149 11.66 7.62 -1.62
CA ILE A 149 12.69 8.36 -2.36
C ILE A 149 11.99 9.24 -3.40
N PRO A 150 11.88 10.56 -3.16
CA PRO A 150 11.14 11.43 -4.06
C PRO A 150 11.69 11.42 -5.48
N GLY A 151 10.79 11.33 -6.47
CA GLY A 151 11.16 11.35 -7.88
C GLY A 151 11.78 10.07 -8.44
N SER A 152 11.96 9.02 -7.63
CA SER A 152 12.57 7.75 -8.06
C SER A 152 11.79 7.06 -9.20
N HIS A 153 10.48 7.27 -9.28
CA HIS A 153 9.61 6.73 -10.34
C HIS A 153 9.88 7.32 -11.73
N LYS A 154 10.56 8.48 -11.82
CA LYS A 154 10.78 9.19 -13.11
C LYS A 154 11.67 8.42 -14.08
N ALA A 155 12.54 7.56 -13.58
CA ALA A 155 13.35 6.68 -14.40
C ALA A 155 12.51 5.66 -15.18
N LYS A 156 11.29 5.36 -14.73
CA LYS A 156 10.39 4.33 -15.31
C LYS A 156 11.05 2.96 -15.45
N GLU A 157 11.92 2.64 -14.53
CA GLU A 157 12.70 1.42 -14.49
C GLU A 157 12.47 0.68 -13.18
N ILE A 158 12.37 -0.64 -13.26
CA ILE A 158 12.51 -1.50 -12.09
C ILE A 158 14.00 -1.76 -11.92
N LEU A 159 14.52 -1.24 -10.83
CA LEU A 159 15.93 -1.42 -10.46
C LEU A 159 16.19 -2.88 -10.06
N SER A 160 17.45 -3.30 -9.99
CA SER A 160 17.73 -4.69 -9.61
C SER A 160 17.51 -4.92 -8.13
N HIS A 161 16.86 -6.06 -7.85
CA HIS A 161 16.58 -6.55 -6.51
C HIS A 161 17.35 -7.86 -6.28
N HIS A 162 17.52 -8.23 -5.03
CA HIS A 162 18.00 -9.54 -4.62
C HIS A 162 17.01 -10.16 -3.62
N TRP A 163 17.03 -11.48 -3.51
CA TRP A 163 16.27 -12.20 -2.50
C TRP A 163 17.02 -12.25 -1.18
N ASP A 164 16.36 -11.88 -0.10
CA ASP A 164 16.78 -12.16 1.26
C ASP A 164 15.76 -13.11 1.91
N HIS A 165 16.23 -14.19 2.50
CA HIS A 165 15.40 -15.20 3.14
C HIS A 165 15.29 -15.01 4.67
N SER A 166 15.68 -13.85 5.18
CA SER A 166 15.56 -13.53 6.60
C SER A 166 14.10 -13.54 7.08
N ASP A 167 13.85 -14.15 8.23
CA ASP A 167 12.54 -14.13 8.90
C ASP A 167 12.25 -12.79 9.60
N GLN A 168 13.22 -11.86 9.62
CA GLN A 168 13.11 -10.56 10.29
C GLN A 168 12.50 -9.47 9.39
N ILE A 169 12.29 -9.76 8.13
CA ILE A 169 11.76 -8.84 7.12
C ILE A 169 10.39 -9.29 6.63
N SER A 170 9.57 -8.34 6.19
CA SER A 170 8.23 -8.60 5.68
C SER A 170 8.18 -8.76 4.15
N VAL A 171 9.20 -8.25 3.44
CA VAL A 171 9.36 -8.30 1.99
C VAL A 171 10.72 -8.89 1.69
N HIS A 172 10.78 -9.88 0.80
CA HIS A 172 12.00 -10.64 0.52
C HIS A 172 12.77 -10.20 -0.74
N GLN A 173 12.15 -9.43 -1.63
CA GLN A 173 12.81 -8.80 -2.77
C GLN A 173 13.27 -7.40 -2.36
N ILE A 174 14.56 -7.28 -2.11
CA ILE A 174 15.20 -6.07 -1.57
C ILE A 174 15.93 -5.34 -2.69
N LEU A 175 15.71 -4.04 -2.77
CA LEU A 175 16.40 -3.16 -3.70
C LEU A 175 17.90 -3.10 -3.38
N ASN A 176 18.75 -3.25 -4.39
CA ASN A 176 20.21 -3.15 -4.20
C ASN A 176 20.61 -1.73 -3.82
N SER A 177 21.29 -1.58 -2.69
CA SER A 177 21.57 -0.29 -2.03
C SER A 177 22.42 0.68 -2.85
N GLU A 178 23.22 0.19 -3.81
CA GLU A 178 24.03 1.04 -4.69
C GLU A 178 23.21 1.80 -5.75
N GLN A 179 21.93 1.50 -5.90
CA GLN A 179 21.08 2.08 -6.95
C GLN A 179 20.26 3.29 -6.51
N PHE A 180 20.31 3.64 -5.23
CA PHE A 180 19.58 4.78 -4.69
C PHE A 180 20.32 5.42 -3.50
N ASP A 181 19.98 6.66 -3.16
CA ASP A 181 20.52 7.36 -1.99
C ASP A 181 19.46 7.40 -0.87
N GLU A 182 19.59 6.51 0.11
CA GLU A 182 18.68 6.43 1.25
C GLU A 182 18.58 7.74 2.04
N ARG A 183 19.65 8.57 2.03
CA ARG A 183 19.65 9.87 2.73
C ARG A 183 18.69 10.88 2.10
N SER A 184 18.23 10.63 0.87
CA SER A 184 17.19 11.42 0.20
C SER A 184 15.77 11.01 0.56
N ALA A 185 15.60 9.98 1.39
CA ALA A 185 14.30 9.49 1.82
C ALA A 185 13.57 10.52 2.69
N ILE A 186 12.27 10.51 2.57
CA ILE A 186 11.38 11.30 3.43
C ILE A 186 10.33 10.40 4.08
N ASP A 187 9.99 10.71 5.32
CA ASP A 187 9.02 9.98 6.14
C ASP A 187 7.58 10.44 5.85
N HIS A 188 6.64 9.49 5.84
CA HIS A 188 5.20 9.76 5.66
C HIS A 188 4.30 8.82 6.45
#